data_f0a4dfb7ec5e6a59024e7d3b1667b5bf
#
_entry.id   f0a4dfb7ec5e6a59024e7d3b1667b5bf
#
_cell.length_a   1.000
_cell.length_b   1.000
_cell.length_c   1.000
_cell.angle_alpha   90.00
_cell.angle_beta   90.00
_cell.angle_gamma   90.00
#
_symmetry.space_group_name_H-M   'P 1'
#
loop_
_entity.id
_entity.type
_entity.pdbx_description
1 polymer ?
#
loop_
_entity_poly.entity_id
_entity_poly.type
_entity_poly.pdbx_seq_one_letter_code
_entity_poly.pdbx_strand_id
1 'polypeptide(L)' 'MNDLELLEEKISHLQRMVDDLSESLVRHTAEIDQLNRHVAMLMQREASREADGGGGIILTDERPPHY' A
#
# COMPACT_ATOMS: atom_id res chain seq x y z
N MET A 1 -31.31 28.81 -20.56
CA MET A 1 -30.98 27.38 -20.61
C MET A 1 -32.23 26.57 -20.26
N ASN A 2 -32.54 25.59 -21.07
CA ASN A 2 -33.71 24.76 -20.77
C ASN A 2 -33.31 23.59 -19.89
N ASP A 3 -34.34 22.84 -19.46
CA ASP A 3 -34.10 21.73 -18.52
C ASP A 3 -33.22 20.66 -19.14
N LEU A 4 -33.37 20.38 -20.43
CA LEU A 4 -32.56 19.35 -21.08
C LEU A 4 -31.08 19.74 -21.09
N GLU A 5 -30.81 21.00 -21.46
CA GLU A 5 -29.44 21.48 -21.44
C GLU A 5 -28.82 21.41 -20.05
N LEU A 6 -29.58 21.76 -19.05
CA LEU A 6 -29.10 21.71 -17.68
C LEU A 6 -28.76 20.29 -17.27
N LEU A 7 -29.64 19.34 -17.63
CA LEU A 7 -29.39 17.93 -17.34
C LEU A 7 -28.16 17.41 -18.08
N GLU A 8 -27.99 17.82 -19.33
CA GLU A 8 -26.82 17.41 -20.10
C GLU A 8 -25.52 17.92 -19.46
N GLU A 9 -25.55 19.14 -18.95
CA GLU A 9 -24.39 19.69 -18.24
C GLU A 9 -24.09 18.89 -16.99
N LYS A 10 -25.11 18.55 -16.25
CA LYS A 10 -24.95 17.78 -15.02
C LYS A 10 -24.38 16.39 -15.31
N ILE A 11 -24.88 15.75 -16.37
CA ILE A 11 -24.37 14.45 -16.76
C ILE A 11 -22.91 14.54 -17.15
N SER A 12 -22.55 15.55 -17.94
CA SER A 12 -21.15 15.74 -18.33
C SER A 12 -20.26 15.96 -17.11
N HIS A 13 -20.75 16.74 -16.17
CA HIS A 13 -20.00 16.99 -14.93
C HIS A 13 -19.80 15.70 -14.14
N LEU A 14 -20.87 14.91 -14.00
CA LEU A 14 -20.79 13.65 -13.30
C LEU A 14 -19.85 12.67 -13.98
N GLN A 15 -19.86 12.65 -15.32
CA GLN A 15 -18.94 11.80 -16.06
C GLN A 15 -17.50 12.15 -15.79
N ARG A 16 -17.19 13.45 -15.75
CA ARG A 16 -15.83 13.89 -15.42
C ARG A 16 -15.44 13.48 -14.02
N MET A 17 -16.39 13.59 -13.08
CA MET A 17 -16.12 13.17 -11.71
C MET A 17 -15.84 11.68 -11.62
N VAL A 18 -16.60 10.88 -12.36
CA VAL A 18 -16.38 9.44 -12.38
C VAL A 18 -15.02 9.11 -12.98
N ASP A 19 -14.66 9.80 -14.08
CA ASP A 19 -13.35 9.59 -14.70
C ASP A 19 -12.23 9.94 -13.74
N ASP A 20 -12.36 11.05 -13.02
CA ASP A 20 -11.36 11.47 -12.05
C ASP A 20 -11.23 10.45 -10.92
N LEU A 21 -12.37 9.95 -10.44
CA LEU A 21 -12.37 8.94 -9.41
C LEU A 21 -11.71 7.65 -9.88
N SER A 22 -11.99 7.27 -11.14
CA SER A 22 -11.40 6.08 -11.71
C SER A 22 -9.88 6.19 -11.78
N GLU A 23 -9.38 7.36 -12.17
CA GLU A 23 -7.94 7.60 -12.22
C GLU A 23 -7.33 7.53 -10.82
N SER A 24 -8.01 8.14 -9.85
CA SER A 24 -7.55 8.09 -8.47
C SER A 24 -7.48 6.66 -7.95
N LEU A 25 -8.51 5.88 -8.30
CA LEU A 25 -8.56 4.50 -7.86
C LEU A 25 -7.41 3.69 -8.44
N VAL A 26 -7.10 3.89 -9.71
CA VAL A 26 -5.96 3.20 -10.35
C VAL A 26 -4.66 3.56 -9.64
N ARG A 27 -4.46 4.85 -9.36
CA ARG A 27 -3.24 5.30 -8.67
C ARG A 27 -3.14 4.69 -7.28
N HIS A 28 -4.24 4.72 -6.54
CA HIS A 28 -4.24 4.20 -5.18
C HIS A 28 -4.03 2.69 -5.15
N THR A 29 -4.61 1.98 -6.11
CA THR A 29 -4.39 0.55 -6.21
C THR A 29 -2.92 0.23 -6.45
N ALA A 30 -2.28 0.99 -7.33
CA ALA A 30 -0.86 0.79 -7.60
C ALA A 30 -0.02 1.09 -6.36
N GLU A 31 -0.40 2.13 -5.62
CA GLU A 31 0.32 2.49 -4.39
C GLU A 31 0.17 1.40 -3.34
N ILE A 32 -1.04 0.86 -3.21
CA ILE A 32 -1.28 -0.21 -2.26
C ILE A 32 -0.46 -1.45 -2.64
N ASP A 33 -0.43 -1.79 -3.91
CA ASP A 33 0.38 -2.92 -4.38
C ASP A 33 1.85 -2.72 -4.03
N GLN A 34 2.35 -1.52 -4.24
CA GLN A 34 3.74 -1.21 -3.94
C GLN A 34 4.02 -1.31 -2.44
N LEU A 35 3.11 -0.78 -1.64
CA LEU A 35 3.24 -0.87 -0.19
C LEU A 35 3.20 -2.32 0.28
N ASN A 36 2.31 -3.11 -0.29
CA ASN A 36 2.23 -4.52 0.07
C ASN A 36 3.53 -5.26 -0.25
N ARG A 37 4.16 -4.92 -1.39
CA ARG A 37 5.44 -5.53 -1.73
C ARG A 37 6.54 -5.12 -0.77
N HIS A 38 6.53 -3.84 -0.36
CA HIS A 38 7.51 -3.36 0.61
C HIS A 38 7.33 -4.04 1.95
N VAL A 39 6.08 -4.17 2.40
CA VAL A 39 5.80 -4.84 3.66
C VAL A 39 6.24 -6.29 3.60
N ALA A 40 5.93 -6.98 2.51
CA ALA A 40 6.34 -8.37 2.36
C ALA A 40 7.86 -8.52 2.41
N MET A 41 8.58 -7.59 1.77
CA MET A 41 10.04 -7.61 1.78
C MET A 41 10.58 -7.37 3.18
N LEU A 42 10.00 -6.41 3.89
CA LEU A 42 10.42 -6.11 5.26
C LEU A 42 10.16 -7.29 6.19
N MET A 43 9.01 -7.92 6.03
CA MET A 43 8.68 -9.10 6.83
C MET A 43 9.62 -10.25 6.54
N GLN A 44 10.01 -10.41 5.28
CA GLN A 44 10.96 -11.45 4.91
C GLN A 44 12.33 -11.17 5.51
N ARG A 45 12.77 -9.93 5.48
CA ARG A 45 14.04 -9.55 6.11
C ARG A 45 14.01 -9.81 7.60
N GLU A 46 12.89 -9.47 8.23
CA GLU A 46 12.76 -9.68 9.67
C GLU A 46 12.82 -11.17 10.01
N ALA A 47 12.13 -11.99 9.22
CA ALA A 47 12.15 -13.42 9.42
C ALA A 47 13.56 -13.98 9.25
N SER A 48 14.29 -13.50 8.24
CA SER A 48 15.67 -13.92 8.01
C SER A 48 16.56 -13.51 9.16
N ARG A 49 16.37 -12.31 9.66
CA ARG A 49 17.18 -11.81 10.77
C ARG A 49 16.93 -12.62 12.02
N GLU A 50 15.68 -12.98 12.29
CA GLU A 50 15.34 -13.80 13.45
C GLU A 50 15.95 -15.19 13.31
N ALA A 51 15.91 -15.75 12.10
CA ALA A 51 16.49 -17.07 11.88
C ALA A 51 18.00 -17.05 12.04
N ASP A 52 18.65 -15.97 11.58
CA ASP A 52 20.11 -15.87 11.64
C ASP A 52 20.59 -15.45 13.02
N GLY A 53 19.91 -14.53 13.61
CA GLY A 53 20.32 -13.92 14.82
C GLY A 53 19.78 -14.59 16.06
N GLY A 54 18.99 -15.51 15.83
CA GLY A 54 18.31 -16.04 16.95
C GLY A 54 17.49 -14.97 17.54
N GLY A 55 17.30 -14.57 17.10
CA GLY A 55 16.66 -13.79 17.66
C GLY A 55 17.15 -13.93 18.81
N GLY A 56 17.62 -14.20 18.58
CA GLY A 56 17.88 -14.07 19.23
C GLY A 56 18.13 -13.72 19.93
N ILE A 57 18.30 -13.67 19.98
CA ILE A 57 18.50 -13.32 20.62
C ILE A 57 18.56 -13.23 21.38
N ILE A 58 18.58 -13.53 21.27
CA ILE A 58 18.55 -13.49 21.95
C ILE A 58 18.91 -13.58 22.65
N LEU A 59 19.06 -13.85 22.58
CA LEU A 59 19.37 -13.94 23.19
C LEU A 59 20.05 -13.98 23.74
N THR A 60 20.39 -14.12 23.72
CA THR A 60 20.99 -14.15 24.15
C THR A 60 21.74 -14.09 24.45
N ASP A 61 21.96 -14.31 24.42
CA ASP A 61 22.56 -14.22 24.68
C ASP A 61 23.29 -14.28 24.85
N GLU A 62 23.48 -14.39 24.62
CA GLU A 62 23.92 -14.49 24.77
C GLU A 62 24.69 -14.58 24.83
N ARG A 63 25.15 -14.73 24.85
CA ARG A 63 25.75 -14.93 24.90
C ARG A 63 26.67 -14.98 24.97
N PRO A 64 27.18 -15.13 25.08
CA PRO A 64 28.03 -15.27 25.13
C PRO A 64 28.85 -15.49 25.11
N PRO A 65 29.22 -15.48 25.25
CA PRO A 65 29.85 -15.64 25.26
C PRO A 65 30.51 -15.84 25.35
N HIS A 66 30.61 -16.00 25.28
CA HIS A 66 30.67 -16.12 25.43
C HIS A 66 31.20 -16.22 25.70
N TYR A 67 31.48 -16.45 25.60
CA TYR A 67 31.34 -16.51 25.85
C TYR A 67 31.56 -16.54 26.00
#